data_f1b4ab02747c8db49df6aa99ee2d5d5c
#
_entry.id   f1b4ab02747c8db49df6aa99ee2d5d5c
#
_cell.length_a   1.000
_cell.length_b   1.000
_cell.length_c   1.000
_cell.angle_alpha   90.00
_cell.angle_beta   90.00
_cell.angle_gamma   90.00
#
_symmetry.space_group_name_H-M   'P 1'
#
loop_
_entity.id
_entity.type
_entity.pdbx_description
1 polymer ?
#
loop_
_entity_poly.entity_id
_entity_poly.type
_entity_poly.pdbx_seq_one_letter_code
_entity_poly.pdbx_strand_id
1 'polypeptide(L)'
;MAKEELVKLFNQALELEQAARIQYLSHAEIVDGIEAEPIIARLKEIAGDEQKHEAMFREVLGNYLAAVPSMKLAETYSAKTIKEILEVNLTGEKHAVDVYLGILKKLGEMRDELKYEYFQLEHTLRHVIGEEQEHISEIKLLLGQK
;
A
#
# COMPACT_ATOMS: atom_id res chain seq x y z
N MET A 1 1.41 -25.27 -0.75
CA MET A 1 2.76 -25.10 -1.30
C MET A 1 3.25 -23.69 -1.06
N ALA A 2 4.54 -23.51 -0.92
CA ALA A 2 5.13 -22.22 -0.59
C ALA A 2 4.83 -21.13 -1.62
N LYS A 3 4.85 -21.46 -2.91
CA LYS A 3 4.52 -20.50 -3.98
C LYS A 3 3.06 -20.07 -3.91
N GLU A 4 2.15 -20.97 -3.60
CA GLU A 4 0.72 -20.66 -3.44
C GLU A 4 0.50 -19.71 -2.28
N GLU A 5 1.27 -19.87 -1.20
CA GLU A 5 1.21 -18.96 -0.07
C GLU A 5 1.69 -17.55 -0.44
N LEU A 6 2.76 -17.45 -1.24
CA LEU A 6 3.22 -16.16 -1.76
C LEU A 6 2.17 -15.48 -2.63
N VAL A 7 1.50 -16.24 -3.50
CA VAL A 7 0.40 -15.70 -4.31
C VAL A 7 -0.67 -15.10 -3.42
N LYS A 8 -1.05 -15.80 -2.37
CA LYS A 8 -2.04 -15.32 -1.41
C LYS A 8 -1.59 -14.04 -0.74
N LEU A 9 -0.34 -13.97 -0.31
CA LEU A 9 0.23 -12.80 0.36
C LEU A 9 0.32 -11.60 -0.58
N PHE A 10 0.77 -11.77 -1.81
CA PHE A 10 0.84 -10.68 -2.77
C PHE A 10 -0.55 -10.20 -3.19
N ASN A 11 -1.53 -11.09 -3.28
CA ASN A 11 -2.90 -10.68 -3.51
C ASN A 11 -3.48 -9.90 -2.34
N GLN A 12 -3.12 -10.26 -1.10
CA GLN A 12 -3.48 -9.48 0.08
C GLN A 12 -2.87 -8.07 0.00
N ALA A 13 -1.61 -7.97 -0.41
CA ALA A 13 -0.94 -6.68 -0.61
C ALA A 13 -1.65 -5.85 -1.68
N LEU A 14 -2.02 -6.45 -2.80
CA LEU A 14 -2.74 -5.77 -3.88
C LEU A 14 -4.10 -5.25 -3.38
N GLU A 15 -4.83 -6.06 -2.61
CA GLU A 15 -6.12 -5.66 -2.05
C GLU A 15 -5.99 -4.47 -1.10
N LEU A 16 -4.90 -4.41 -0.32
CA LEU A 16 -4.61 -3.26 0.55
C LEU A 16 -4.38 -1.99 -0.28
N GLU A 17 -3.61 -2.09 -1.37
CA GLU A 17 -3.34 -0.94 -2.23
C GLU A 17 -4.59 -0.46 -2.96
N GLN A 18 -5.41 -1.37 -3.45
CA GLN A 18 -6.68 -1.04 -4.10
C GLN A 18 -7.61 -0.32 -3.14
N ALA A 19 -7.71 -0.79 -1.90
CA ALA A 19 -8.52 -0.17 -0.86
C ALA A 19 -7.97 1.21 -0.48
N ALA A 20 -6.65 1.33 -0.30
CA ALA A 20 -6.00 2.58 0.07
C ALA A 20 -6.22 3.66 -0.98
N ARG A 21 -6.07 3.34 -2.27
CA ARG A 21 -6.29 4.31 -3.35
C ARG A 21 -7.71 4.86 -3.30
N ILE A 22 -8.69 3.98 -3.21
CA ILE A 22 -10.11 4.37 -3.17
C ILE A 22 -10.38 5.22 -1.92
N GLN A 23 -9.82 4.82 -0.77
CA GLN A 23 -10.00 5.53 0.49
C GLN A 23 -9.43 6.95 0.43
N TYR A 24 -8.19 7.12 -0.05
CA TYR A 24 -7.59 8.44 -0.20
C TYR A 24 -8.38 9.33 -1.15
N LEU A 25 -8.81 8.81 -2.29
CA LEU A 25 -9.60 9.57 -3.25
C LEU A 25 -10.96 10.00 -2.67
N SER A 26 -11.62 9.11 -1.94
CA SER A 26 -12.90 9.40 -1.30
C SER A 26 -12.75 10.43 -0.18
N HIS A 27 -11.72 10.27 0.65
CA HIS A 27 -11.44 11.22 1.72
C HIS A 27 -11.09 12.61 1.17
N ALA A 28 -10.37 12.68 0.05
CA ALA A 28 -10.02 13.95 -0.57
C ALA A 28 -11.24 14.79 -0.94
N GLU A 29 -12.34 14.14 -1.30
CA GLU A 29 -13.57 14.84 -1.72
C GLU A 29 -14.35 15.47 -0.56
N ILE A 30 -14.10 15.06 0.68
CA ILE A 30 -14.83 15.59 1.83
C ILE A 30 -14.01 16.59 2.67
N VAL A 31 -12.78 16.86 2.30
CA VAL A 31 -11.93 17.84 2.99
C VAL A 31 -12.41 19.25 2.64
N ASP A 32 -12.66 20.08 3.64
CA ASP A 32 -13.02 21.47 3.44
C ASP A 32 -12.33 22.37 4.48
N GLY A 33 -12.51 23.67 4.33
CA GLY A 33 -11.94 24.66 5.23
C GLY A 33 -10.70 25.35 4.67
N ILE A 34 -10.14 26.22 5.49
CA ILE A 34 -9.07 27.13 5.05
C ILE A 34 -7.78 26.39 4.68
N GLU A 35 -7.57 25.20 5.22
CA GLU A 35 -6.38 24.39 4.97
C GLU A 35 -6.64 23.24 3.97
N ALA A 36 -7.81 23.26 3.32
CA ALA A 36 -8.27 22.13 2.50
C ALA A 36 -7.36 21.86 1.31
N GLU A 37 -6.99 22.87 0.53
CA GLU A 37 -6.32 22.67 -0.75
C GLU A 37 -5.01 21.85 -0.66
N PRO A 38 -4.06 22.19 0.22
CA PRO A 38 -2.83 21.38 0.31
C PRO A 38 -3.10 19.96 0.83
N ILE A 39 -4.09 19.76 1.69
CA ILE A 39 -4.46 18.44 2.19
C ILE A 39 -5.04 17.60 1.04
N ILE A 40 -5.99 18.15 0.29
CA ILE A 40 -6.59 17.48 -0.87
C ILE A 40 -5.49 17.07 -1.87
N ALA A 41 -4.58 17.99 -2.17
CA ALA A 41 -3.49 17.72 -3.10
C ALA A 41 -2.61 16.56 -2.61
N ARG A 42 -2.29 16.54 -1.33
CA ARG A 42 -1.46 15.47 -0.76
C ARG A 42 -2.18 14.12 -0.80
N LEU A 43 -3.47 14.08 -0.44
CA LEU A 43 -4.25 12.84 -0.47
C LEU A 43 -4.32 12.27 -1.90
N LYS A 44 -4.51 13.12 -2.90
CA LYS A 44 -4.55 12.68 -4.29
C LYS A 44 -3.18 12.22 -4.80
N GLU A 45 -2.11 12.85 -4.35
CA GLU A 45 -0.75 12.44 -4.68
C GLU A 45 -0.45 11.05 -4.11
N ILE A 46 -0.80 10.81 -2.85
CA ILE A 46 -0.64 9.51 -2.23
C ILE A 46 -1.48 8.46 -2.97
N ALA A 47 -2.73 8.79 -3.33
CA ALA A 47 -3.57 7.88 -4.11
C ALA A 47 -2.91 7.50 -5.44
N GLY A 48 -2.22 8.44 -6.09
CA GLY A 48 -1.46 8.17 -7.31
C GLY A 48 -0.32 7.20 -7.09
N ASP A 49 0.37 7.30 -5.96
CA ASP A 49 1.44 6.36 -5.59
C ASP A 49 0.85 4.96 -5.34
N GLU A 50 -0.28 4.88 -4.64
CA GLU A 50 -0.95 3.61 -4.40
C GLU A 50 -1.39 2.94 -5.70
N GLN A 51 -1.83 3.72 -6.69
CA GLN A 51 -2.17 3.20 -8.02
C GLN A 51 -0.95 2.57 -8.71
N LYS A 52 0.22 3.18 -8.58
CA LYS A 52 1.47 2.63 -9.10
C LYS A 52 1.83 1.32 -8.40
N HIS A 53 1.65 1.26 -7.08
CA HIS A 53 1.89 0.04 -6.32
C HIS A 53 0.96 -1.09 -6.76
N GLU A 54 -0.32 -0.78 -7.02
CA GLU A 54 -1.26 -1.76 -7.59
C GLU A 54 -0.70 -2.38 -8.88
N ALA A 55 -0.20 -1.53 -9.78
CA ALA A 55 0.36 -1.99 -11.05
C ALA A 55 1.58 -2.89 -10.82
N MET A 56 2.44 -2.53 -9.88
CA MET A 56 3.63 -3.31 -9.55
C MET A 56 3.27 -4.69 -8.99
N PHE A 57 2.30 -4.75 -8.07
CA PHE A 57 1.85 -6.02 -7.51
C PHE A 57 1.14 -6.90 -8.55
N ARG A 58 0.36 -6.29 -9.46
CA ARG A 58 -0.26 -7.06 -10.55
C ARG A 58 0.79 -7.68 -11.45
N GLU A 59 1.83 -6.93 -11.76
CA GLU A 59 2.91 -7.43 -12.61
C GLU A 59 3.63 -8.62 -11.97
N VAL A 60 3.98 -8.53 -10.68
CA VAL A 60 4.66 -9.65 -10.03
C VAL A 60 3.75 -10.87 -9.93
N LEU A 61 2.47 -10.67 -9.67
CA LEU A 61 1.52 -11.79 -9.63
C LEU A 61 1.38 -12.47 -10.99
N GLY A 62 1.19 -11.70 -12.05
CA GLY A 62 0.99 -12.26 -13.38
C GLY A 62 2.27 -12.78 -14.02
N ASN A 63 3.33 -11.99 -13.98
CA ASN A 63 4.56 -12.31 -14.73
C ASN A 63 5.52 -13.22 -13.97
N TYR A 64 5.60 -13.10 -12.65
CA TYR A 64 6.60 -13.85 -11.87
C TYR A 64 6.01 -15.00 -11.08
N LEU A 65 4.73 -14.93 -10.69
CA LEU A 65 4.07 -15.98 -9.93
C LEU A 65 3.01 -16.75 -10.72
N ALA A 66 2.78 -16.38 -11.99
CA ALA A 66 1.80 -17.01 -12.89
C ALA A 66 0.41 -17.13 -12.24
N ALA A 67 -0.01 -16.07 -11.56
CA ALA A 67 -1.26 -16.04 -10.82
C ALA A 67 -2.21 -14.96 -11.35
N VAL A 68 -3.48 -15.09 -11.03
CA VAL A 68 -4.48 -14.07 -11.38
C VAL A 68 -4.51 -13.02 -10.26
N PRO A 69 -4.25 -11.74 -10.58
CA PRO A 69 -4.34 -10.68 -9.58
C PRO A 69 -5.76 -10.51 -9.06
N SER A 70 -5.88 -10.26 -7.76
CA SER A 70 -7.17 -10.04 -7.10
C SER A 70 -7.88 -8.80 -7.62
N MET A 71 -9.20 -8.85 -7.71
CA MET A 71 -10.05 -7.71 -8.05
C MET A 71 -10.85 -7.23 -6.83
N LYS A 72 -10.48 -7.69 -5.63
CA LYS A 72 -11.16 -7.33 -4.39
C LYS A 72 -10.46 -6.17 -3.70
N LEU A 73 -11.17 -5.56 -2.77
CA LEU A 73 -10.64 -4.52 -1.89
C LEU A 73 -10.49 -5.08 -0.49
N ALA A 74 -9.43 -4.67 0.20
CA ALA A 74 -9.37 -4.82 1.65
C ALA A 74 -10.40 -3.87 2.28
N GLU A 75 -10.55 -3.94 3.60
CA GLU A 75 -11.48 -3.08 4.32
C GLU A 75 -11.10 -1.61 4.18
N THR A 76 -12.10 -0.74 3.99
CA THR A 76 -11.94 0.71 3.96
C THR A 76 -12.62 1.33 5.16
N TYR A 77 -12.21 2.55 5.52
CA TYR A 77 -12.66 3.21 6.74
C TYR A 77 -13.12 4.62 6.42
N SER A 78 -14.28 5.03 6.95
CA SER A 78 -14.77 6.38 6.81
C SER A 78 -14.15 7.30 7.86
N ALA A 79 -14.09 8.60 7.53
CA ALA A 79 -13.63 9.64 8.44
C ALA A 79 -14.30 10.94 8.02
N LYS A 80 -14.45 11.89 8.94
CA LYS A 80 -15.23 13.12 8.69
C LYS A 80 -14.41 14.39 8.73
N THR A 81 -13.39 14.45 9.59
CA THR A 81 -12.56 15.66 9.77
C THR A 81 -11.19 15.43 9.16
N ILE A 82 -10.47 16.51 8.88
CA ILE A 82 -9.08 16.43 8.39
C ILE A 82 -8.26 15.58 9.35
N LYS A 83 -8.38 15.82 10.65
CA LYS A 83 -7.61 15.09 11.65
C LYS A 83 -7.93 13.59 11.62
N GLU A 84 -9.22 13.23 11.59
CA GLU A 84 -9.63 11.82 11.51
C GLU A 84 -9.14 11.15 10.22
N ILE A 85 -9.23 11.87 9.09
CA ILE A 85 -8.74 11.38 7.80
C ILE A 85 -7.25 11.07 7.88
N LEU A 86 -6.47 11.99 8.40
CA LEU A 86 -5.02 11.81 8.52
C LEU A 86 -4.68 10.67 9.49
N GLU A 87 -5.37 10.58 10.61
CA GLU A 87 -5.12 9.53 11.60
C GLU A 87 -5.48 8.14 11.09
N VAL A 88 -6.63 7.98 10.44
CA VAL A 88 -7.05 6.67 9.92
C VAL A 88 -6.12 6.21 8.78
N ASN A 89 -5.68 7.14 7.95
CA ASN A 89 -4.75 6.79 6.88
C ASN A 89 -3.34 6.53 7.39
N LEU A 90 -2.91 7.23 8.45
CA LEU A 90 -1.64 6.90 9.11
C LEU A 90 -1.65 5.48 9.67
N THR A 91 -2.74 5.09 10.32
CA THR A 91 -2.90 3.71 10.82
C THR A 91 -2.85 2.71 9.66
N GLY A 92 -3.51 3.03 8.55
CA GLY A 92 -3.50 2.18 7.36
C GLY A 92 -2.12 2.02 6.75
N GLU A 93 -1.34 3.11 6.66
CA GLU A 93 0.03 3.05 6.14
C GLU A 93 0.93 2.19 7.01
N LYS A 94 0.84 2.34 8.32
CA LYS A 94 1.62 1.52 9.26
C LYS A 94 1.24 0.05 9.15
N HIS A 95 -0.05 -0.24 9.03
CA HIS A 95 -0.53 -1.60 8.85
C HIS A 95 0.02 -2.21 7.56
N ALA A 96 0.01 -1.46 6.46
CA ALA A 96 0.55 -1.91 5.18
C ALA A 96 2.04 -2.25 5.30
N VAL A 97 2.83 -1.37 5.94
CA VAL A 97 4.26 -1.63 6.16
C VAL A 97 4.45 -2.92 6.94
N ASP A 98 3.67 -3.13 8.01
CA ASP A 98 3.79 -4.34 8.82
C ASP A 98 3.47 -5.60 8.01
N VAL A 99 2.41 -5.56 7.19
CA VAL A 99 2.05 -6.67 6.29
C VAL A 99 3.17 -6.94 5.29
N TYR A 100 3.70 -5.90 4.65
CA TYR A 100 4.73 -6.05 3.62
C TYR A 100 6.06 -6.53 4.19
N LEU A 101 6.42 -6.10 5.40
CA LEU A 101 7.61 -6.63 6.08
C LEU A 101 7.45 -8.13 6.36
N GLY A 102 6.25 -8.58 6.72
CA GLY A 102 5.96 -10.00 6.90
C GLY A 102 6.12 -10.79 5.61
N ILE A 103 5.66 -10.23 4.48
CA ILE A 103 5.82 -10.86 3.16
C ILE A 103 7.30 -10.92 2.78
N LEU A 104 8.03 -9.84 3.04
CA LEU A 104 9.46 -9.77 2.74
C LEU A 104 10.24 -10.84 3.52
N LYS A 105 9.89 -11.06 4.78
CA LYS A 105 10.49 -12.11 5.61
C LYS A 105 10.22 -13.49 5.03
N LYS A 106 8.97 -13.77 4.66
CA LYS A 106 8.57 -15.05 4.06
C LYS A 106 9.31 -15.27 2.74
N LEU A 107 9.42 -14.23 1.93
CA LEU A 107 10.12 -14.26 0.66
C LEU A 107 11.61 -14.64 0.86
N GLY A 108 12.25 -14.07 1.88
CA GLY A 108 13.64 -14.39 2.23
C GLY A 108 13.85 -15.87 2.54
N GLU A 109 12.86 -16.50 3.17
CA GLU A 109 12.90 -17.93 3.47
C GLU A 109 12.80 -18.80 2.21
N MET A 110 12.28 -18.25 1.12
CA MET A 110 12.05 -18.95 -0.14
C MET A 110 13.07 -18.62 -1.23
N ARG A 111 14.14 -17.93 -0.85
CA ARG A 111 15.13 -17.43 -1.82
C ARG A 111 15.67 -18.50 -2.76
N ASP A 112 16.00 -19.66 -2.23
CA ASP A 112 16.57 -20.74 -3.05
C ASP A 112 15.53 -21.34 -3.99
N GLU A 113 14.27 -21.45 -3.57
CA GLU A 113 13.18 -21.95 -4.41
C GLU A 113 12.83 -20.99 -5.53
N LEU A 114 12.97 -19.68 -5.29
CA LEU A 114 12.62 -18.62 -6.24
C LEU A 114 13.87 -18.08 -6.95
N LYS A 115 14.73 -18.95 -7.36
CA LYS A 115 16.04 -18.64 -7.94
C LYS A 115 16.00 -17.55 -9.01
N TYR A 116 14.98 -17.57 -9.89
CA TYR A 116 14.90 -16.65 -11.02
C TYR A 116 13.95 -15.47 -10.79
N GLU A 117 13.08 -15.54 -9.79
CA GLU A 117 12.08 -14.52 -9.52
C GLU A 117 12.39 -13.70 -8.26
N TYR A 118 13.24 -14.20 -7.38
CA TYR A 118 13.44 -13.65 -6.04
C TYR A 118 13.70 -12.13 -6.03
N PHE A 119 14.67 -11.69 -6.81
CA PHE A 119 15.07 -10.28 -6.73
C PHE A 119 14.01 -9.33 -7.26
N GLN A 120 13.20 -9.74 -8.23
CA GLN A 120 12.10 -8.91 -8.70
C GLN A 120 11.01 -8.76 -7.63
N LEU A 121 10.69 -9.85 -6.95
CA LEU A 121 9.69 -9.82 -5.87
C LEU A 121 10.22 -9.02 -4.68
N GLU A 122 11.45 -9.24 -4.29
CA GLU A 122 12.09 -8.54 -3.18
C GLU A 122 12.20 -7.03 -3.47
N HIS A 123 12.67 -6.68 -4.67
CA HIS A 123 12.80 -5.28 -5.08
C HIS A 123 11.46 -4.55 -5.06
N THR A 124 10.41 -5.19 -5.59
CA THR A 124 9.07 -4.61 -5.59
C THR A 124 8.59 -4.32 -4.17
N LEU A 125 8.70 -5.30 -3.27
CA LEU A 125 8.31 -5.12 -1.87
C LEU A 125 9.12 -4.00 -1.21
N ARG A 126 10.43 -4.02 -1.39
CA ARG A 126 11.32 -3.03 -0.77
C ARG A 126 11.02 -1.62 -1.26
N HIS A 127 10.75 -1.47 -2.56
CA HIS A 127 10.37 -0.18 -3.14
C HIS A 127 9.05 0.34 -2.55
N VAL A 128 8.03 -0.53 -2.52
CA VAL A 128 6.71 -0.15 -1.98
C VAL A 128 6.81 0.20 -0.50
N ILE A 129 7.52 -0.60 0.29
CA ILE A 129 7.73 -0.32 1.72
C ILE A 129 8.36 1.07 1.90
N GLY A 130 9.38 1.40 1.10
CA GLY A 130 10.02 2.71 1.17
C GLY A 130 9.05 3.86 0.92
N GLU A 131 8.18 3.72 -0.07
CA GLU A 131 7.19 4.75 -0.39
C GLU A 131 6.09 4.85 0.68
N GLU A 132 5.66 3.71 1.23
CA GLU A 132 4.70 3.73 2.34
C GLU A 132 5.29 4.44 3.57
N GLN A 133 6.59 4.26 3.84
CA GLN A 133 7.28 4.97 4.91
C GLN A 133 7.35 6.48 4.64
N GLU A 134 7.51 6.89 3.39
CA GLU A 134 7.42 8.31 3.02
C GLU A 134 6.03 8.86 3.29
N HIS A 135 4.97 8.11 2.95
CA HIS A 135 3.59 8.50 3.24
C HIS A 135 3.38 8.68 4.75
N ILE A 136 3.92 7.76 5.57
CA ILE A 136 3.86 7.87 7.03
C ILE A 136 4.49 9.19 7.48
N SER A 137 5.67 9.52 6.97
CA SER A 137 6.38 10.75 7.31
C SER A 137 5.56 11.98 6.91
N GLU A 138 5.00 11.98 5.69
CA GLU A 138 4.21 13.08 5.18
C GLU A 138 2.95 13.31 6.01
N ILE A 139 2.24 12.24 6.37
CA ILE A 139 1.02 12.34 7.17
C ILE A 139 1.35 12.82 8.60
N LYS A 140 2.43 12.29 9.19
CA LYS A 140 2.87 12.73 10.52
C LYS A 140 3.23 14.21 10.53
N LEU A 141 3.87 14.69 9.47
CA LEU A 141 4.18 16.11 9.31
C LEU A 141 2.89 16.96 9.36
N LEU A 142 1.88 16.56 8.59
CA LEU A 142 0.60 17.27 8.57
C LEU A 142 -0.13 17.23 9.91
N LEU A 143 0.05 16.17 10.68
CA LEU A 143 -0.52 16.03 12.02
C LEU A 143 0.30 16.72 13.11
N GLY A 144 1.49 17.21 12.78
CA GLY A 144 2.37 17.81 13.78
C GLY A 144 3.03 16.77 14.69
N GLN A 145 3.26 15.56 14.19
CA GLN A 145 3.77 14.43 14.97
C GLN A 145 5.14 13.92 14.51
N LYS A 146 5.80 14.68 13.67
CA LYS A 146 7.11 14.22 13.21
C LYS A 146 8.16 14.19 14.40
#